data_8a96231ed7b130a3d75e1d93bb42b676
#
_entry.id   8a96231ed7b130a3d75e1d93bb42b676
#
_cell.length_a   1.000
_cell.length_b   1.000
_cell.length_c   1.000
_cell.angle_alpha   90.00
_cell.angle_beta   90.00
_cell.angle_gamma   90.00
#
_symmetry.space_group_name_H-M   'P 1'
#
loop_
_entity.id
_entity.type
_entity.pdbx_description
1 polymer ?
#
loop_
_entity_poly.entity_id
_entity_poly.type
_entity_poly.pdbx_seq_one_letter_code
_entity_poly.pdbx_strand_id
1 'polypeptide(L)'
;MIILSVIVPIYKVEEYIVECIESICNQLISGVEIILVNDGTPDTSMALARNYIAQKYPHFENQFVFIDQKNQGQSVARNNALKIAKGEYIGFLDSDDYLLPNYFYELIKVINEKKVEIIHFNAKQYDTDQGYIDSMCFVKENKVSINNELYREKLFLQAYWYPWLRVIRKDVLNKFQFDANVYMEDKLLFPKIYYFTDGCEIFEMKKELVCYRHRDGSSIRSGYPEPLLKGIDLGIKKFIPTSEAPLYSIIYNQFLAQKISTMIDREQSFFSIYFFALNEVGNIKLNYKISYKVFLLKYCTLIYIAILKLRNFFR
;
A
#
# COMPACT_ATOMS: atom_id res chain seq x y z
N MET A 1 -14.14 2.70 24.70
CA MET A 1 -12.73 2.67 24.22
C MET A 1 -12.76 2.37 22.73
N ILE A 2 -12.00 3.08 21.92
CA ILE A 2 -11.89 2.79 20.47
C ILE A 2 -10.80 1.73 20.27
N ILE A 3 -11.18 0.65 19.62
CA ILE A 3 -10.29 -0.50 19.34
C ILE A 3 -9.62 -0.34 17.98
N LEU A 4 -10.39 0.10 16.97
CA LEU A 4 -9.91 0.21 15.58
C LEU A 4 -10.25 1.59 15.00
N SER A 5 -9.25 2.29 14.46
CA SER A 5 -9.44 3.46 13.60
C SER A 5 -9.19 3.06 12.15
N VAL A 6 -10.14 3.35 11.26
CA VAL A 6 -9.94 3.19 9.80
C VAL A 6 -9.81 4.55 9.16
N ILE A 7 -8.70 4.76 8.44
CA ILE A 7 -8.33 6.02 7.79
C ILE A 7 -8.66 5.93 6.30
N VAL A 8 -9.45 6.90 5.82
CA VAL A 8 -9.95 6.97 4.43
C VAL A 8 -9.59 8.33 3.83
N PRO A 9 -8.51 8.45 3.05
CA PRO A 9 -8.19 9.67 2.29
C PRO A 9 -9.19 9.85 1.14
N ILE A 10 -9.68 11.07 0.93
CA ILE A 10 -10.68 11.39 -0.10
C ILE A 10 -10.16 12.46 -1.04
N TYR A 11 -10.03 12.12 -2.33
CA TYR A 11 -9.67 13.07 -3.38
C TYR A 11 -10.11 12.56 -4.76
N LYS A 12 -11.04 13.28 -5.43
CA LYS A 12 -11.57 12.98 -6.78
C LYS A 12 -12.13 11.56 -6.92
N VAL A 13 -13.12 11.22 -6.08
CA VAL A 13 -13.76 9.91 -6.04
C VAL A 13 -15.28 9.98 -5.95
N GLU A 14 -15.90 11.03 -6.51
CA GLU A 14 -17.35 11.25 -6.40
C GLU A 14 -18.20 10.10 -6.95
N GLU A 15 -17.69 9.34 -7.92
CA GLU A 15 -18.38 8.17 -8.48
C GLU A 15 -18.35 6.95 -7.55
N TYR A 16 -17.40 6.88 -6.61
CA TYR A 16 -17.12 5.69 -5.79
C TYR A 16 -17.41 5.87 -4.31
N ILE A 17 -17.35 7.12 -3.83
CA ILE A 17 -17.34 7.42 -2.39
C ILE A 17 -18.60 6.94 -1.67
N VAL A 18 -19.76 6.98 -2.31
CA VAL A 18 -21.02 6.54 -1.69
C VAL A 18 -20.98 5.05 -1.41
N GLU A 19 -20.54 4.23 -2.37
CA GLU A 19 -20.40 2.78 -2.18
C GLU A 19 -19.35 2.44 -1.11
N CYS A 20 -18.22 3.16 -1.09
CA CYS A 20 -17.21 3.03 -0.05
C CYS A 20 -17.83 3.27 1.34
N ILE A 21 -18.53 4.41 1.54
CA ILE A 21 -19.18 4.75 2.82
C ILE A 21 -20.29 3.76 3.19
N GLU A 22 -21.11 3.34 2.22
CA GLU A 22 -22.15 2.36 2.46
C GLU A 22 -21.58 1.03 2.94
N SER A 23 -20.49 0.55 2.32
CA SER A 23 -19.80 -0.68 2.73
C SER A 23 -19.29 -0.63 4.16
N ILE A 24 -18.86 0.55 4.61
CA ILE A 24 -18.45 0.81 6.00
C ILE A 24 -19.67 0.79 6.92
N CYS A 25 -20.68 1.60 6.63
CA CYS A 25 -21.84 1.81 7.50
C CYS A 25 -22.67 0.54 7.70
N ASN A 26 -22.81 -0.30 6.66
CA ASN A 26 -23.59 -1.54 6.72
C ASN A 26 -23.04 -2.57 7.72
N GLN A 27 -21.83 -2.38 8.21
CA GLN A 27 -21.18 -3.32 9.13
C GLN A 27 -20.44 -2.61 10.30
N LEU A 28 -20.66 -1.29 10.47
CA LEU A 28 -20.02 -0.51 11.51
C LEU A 28 -20.52 -0.94 12.89
N ILE A 29 -19.61 -1.18 13.81
CA ILE A 29 -19.89 -1.65 15.18
C ILE A 29 -19.29 -0.73 16.23
N SER A 30 -19.70 -0.86 17.47
CA SER A 30 -19.11 -0.09 18.57
C SER A 30 -17.62 -0.40 18.74
N GLY A 31 -16.83 0.60 19.16
CA GLY A 31 -15.37 0.45 19.30
C GLY A 31 -14.58 0.72 18.01
N VAL A 32 -15.27 1.08 16.93
CA VAL A 32 -14.65 1.50 15.66
C VAL A 32 -14.86 3.00 15.45
N GLU A 33 -13.84 3.71 14.97
CA GLU A 33 -13.96 5.06 14.41
C GLU A 33 -13.47 5.08 12.97
N ILE A 34 -14.10 5.93 12.16
CA ILE A 34 -13.74 6.14 10.75
C ILE A 34 -13.25 7.57 10.59
N ILE A 35 -12.03 7.75 10.09
CA ILE A 35 -11.43 9.07 9.89
C ILE A 35 -11.42 9.36 8.39
N LEU A 36 -12.35 10.22 7.95
CA LEU A 36 -12.45 10.67 6.58
C LEU A 36 -11.61 11.94 6.40
N VAL A 37 -10.61 11.88 5.51
CA VAL A 37 -9.71 13.00 5.27
C VAL A 37 -9.96 13.58 3.88
N ASN A 38 -10.60 14.73 3.83
CA ASN A 38 -10.68 15.53 2.61
C ASN A 38 -9.32 16.14 2.29
N ASP A 39 -8.63 15.62 1.29
CA ASP A 39 -7.35 16.16 0.81
C ASP A 39 -7.57 17.31 -0.20
N GLY A 40 -8.46 18.23 0.13
CA GLY A 40 -8.77 19.38 -0.71
C GLY A 40 -9.36 18.98 -2.06
N THR A 41 -10.28 18.01 -2.06
CA THR A 41 -10.92 17.55 -3.31
C THR A 41 -11.66 18.67 -4.00
N PRO A 42 -11.48 18.87 -5.33
CA PRO A 42 -12.19 19.91 -6.07
C PRO A 42 -13.61 19.49 -6.50
N ASP A 43 -13.94 18.21 -6.38
CA ASP A 43 -15.22 17.62 -6.73
C ASP A 43 -16.18 17.51 -5.51
N THR A 44 -17.30 16.83 -5.67
CA THR A 44 -18.31 16.69 -4.63
C THR A 44 -18.08 15.52 -3.66
N SER A 45 -16.98 14.76 -3.79
CA SER A 45 -16.72 13.53 -3.02
C SER A 45 -16.98 13.67 -1.53
N MET A 46 -16.40 14.71 -0.88
CA MET A 46 -16.53 14.88 0.57
C MET A 46 -17.95 15.32 0.98
N ALA A 47 -18.60 16.13 0.15
CA ALA A 47 -20.00 16.55 0.40
C ALA A 47 -20.95 15.35 0.29
N LEU A 48 -20.75 14.49 -0.70
CA LEU A 48 -21.52 13.25 -0.87
C LEU A 48 -21.35 12.33 0.34
N ALA A 49 -20.11 12.11 0.79
CA ALA A 49 -19.84 11.28 1.97
C ALA A 49 -20.57 11.79 3.23
N ARG A 50 -20.42 13.09 3.54
CA ARG A 50 -21.06 13.73 4.70
C ARG A 50 -22.60 13.63 4.62
N ASN A 51 -23.17 13.98 3.48
CA ASN A 51 -24.61 13.96 3.26
C ASN A 51 -25.17 12.54 3.37
N TYR A 52 -24.49 11.55 2.79
CA TYR A 52 -24.93 10.16 2.83
C TYR A 52 -24.94 9.62 4.27
N ILE A 53 -23.89 9.88 5.06
CA ILE A 53 -23.82 9.49 6.47
C ILE A 53 -24.95 10.16 7.27
N ALA A 54 -25.12 11.48 7.15
CA ALA A 54 -26.12 12.23 7.91
C ALA A 54 -27.56 11.79 7.59
N GLN A 55 -27.85 11.45 6.33
CA GLN A 55 -29.20 11.08 5.89
C GLN A 55 -29.54 9.61 6.17
N LYS A 56 -28.58 8.70 5.95
CA LYS A 56 -28.85 7.26 6.00
C LYS A 56 -28.41 6.62 7.31
N TYR A 57 -27.38 7.16 7.97
CA TYR A 57 -26.75 6.57 9.13
C TYR A 57 -26.50 7.58 10.27
N PRO A 58 -27.50 8.44 10.63
CA PRO A 58 -27.31 9.50 11.64
C PRO A 58 -26.88 8.94 13.00
N HIS A 59 -27.24 7.71 13.32
CA HIS A 59 -26.87 7.05 14.59
C HIS A 59 -25.37 6.67 14.67
N PHE A 60 -24.65 6.69 13.55
CA PHE A 60 -23.21 6.46 13.51
C PHE A 60 -22.38 7.74 13.46
N GLU A 61 -22.99 8.93 13.42
CA GLU A 61 -22.28 10.20 13.25
C GLU A 61 -21.10 10.36 14.24
N ASN A 62 -21.27 9.95 15.47
CA ASN A 62 -20.23 10.03 16.49
C ASN A 62 -19.02 9.06 16.27
N GLN A 63 -19.14 8.13 15.34
CA GLN A 63 -18.04 7.22 14.98
C GLN A 63 -17.24 7.75 13.78
N PHE A 64 -17.70 8.84 13.14
CA PHE A 64 -16.99 9.50 12.06
C PHE A 64 -16.24 10.73 12.57
N VAL A 65 -14.98 10.83 12.15
CA VAL A 65 -14.13 12.00 12.34
C VAL A 65 -13.81 12.57 10.96
N PHE A 66 -14.01 13.85 10.79
CA PHE A 66 -13.78 14.53 9.51
C PHE A 66 -12.59 15.49 9.62
N ILE A 67 -11.65 15.37 8.70
CA ILE A 67 -10.50 16.28 8.55
C ILE A 67 -10.61 16.94 7.18
N ASP A 68 -10.47 18.27 7.14
CA ASP A 68 -10.33 19.01 5.91
C ASP A 68 -8.92 19.60 5.84
N GLN A 69 -8.18 19.37 4.75
CA GLN A 69 -6.87 19.93 4.50
C GLN A 69 -6.74 20.44 3.06
N LYS A 70 -5.76 21.29 2.79
CA LYS A 70 -5.37 21.60 1.41
C LYS A 70 -4.76 20.36 0.79
N ASN A 71 -4.90 20.19 -0.53
CA ASN A 71 -4.30 19.05 -1.23
C ASN A 71 -2.79 18.99 -1.02
N GLN A 72 -2.36 17.89 -0.40
CA GLN A 72 -0.96 17.56 -0.12
C GLN A 72 -0.65 16.08 -0.39
N GLY A 73 -1.61 15.36 -0.97
CA GLY A 73 -1.51 13.95 -1.33
C GLY A 73 -1.84 12.99 -0.18
N GLN A 74 -2.14 11.76 -0.56
CA GLN A 74 -2.62 10.71 0.34
C GLN A 74 -1.68 10.40 1.52
N SER A 75 -0.37 10.55 1.34
CA SER A 75 0.61 10.38 2.42
C SER A 75 0.38 11.35 3.56
N VAL A 76 0.21 12.64 3.25
CA VAL A 76 -0.04 13.68 4.25
C VAL A 76 -1.41 13.50 4.88
N ALA A 77 -2.42 13.14 4.10
CA ALA A 77 -3.76 12.83 4.59
C ALA A 77 -3.73 11.69 5.62
N ARG A 78 -3.07 10.57 5.29
CA ARG A 78 -2.90 9.45 6.23
C ARG A 78 -2.11 9.85 7.48
N ASN A 79 -1.01 10.60 7.32
CA ASN A 79 -0.21 11.09 8.46
C ASN A 79 -1.00 12.01 9.40
N ASN A 80 -1.84 12.90 8.86
CA ASN A 80 -2.66 13.79 9.68
C ASN A 80 -3.76 13.01 10.43
N ALA A 81 -4.37 12.03 9.81
CA ALA A 81 -5.32 11.14 10.48
C ALA A 81 -4.66 10.31 11.60
N LEU A 82 -3.45 9.79 11.37
CA LEU A 82 -2.70 9.03 12.39
C LEU A 82 -2.45 9.83 13.67
N LYS A 83 -2.25 11.14 13.59
CA LYS A 83 -2.02 12.00 14.76
C LYS A 83 -3.21 12.05 15.70
N ILE A 84 -4.45 11.94 15.18
CA ILE A 84 -5.69 12.08 15.94
C ILE A 84 -6.44 10.77 16.15
N ALA A 85 -6.06 9.70 15.46
CA ALA A 85 -6.66 8.38 15.60
C ALA A 85 -6.62 7.92 17.05
N LYS A 86 -7.75 7.42 17.59
CA LYS A 86 -7.90 6.98 18.98
C LYS A 86 -7.85 5.47 19.13
N GLY A 87 -7.98 4.72 18.05
CA GLY A 87 -7.96 3.26 18.04
C GLY A 87 -6.63 2.69 18.50
N GLU A 88 -6.70 1.58 19.22
CA GLU A 88 -5.52 0.78 19.54
C GLU A 88 -4.86 0.24 18.30
N TYR A 89 -5.67 -0.06 17.27
CA TYR A 89 -5.24 -0.53 15.95
C TYR A 89 -5.62 0.46 14.85
N ILE A 90 -4.82 0.48 13.80
CA ILE A 90 -5.02 1.34 12.63
C ILE A 90 -5.18 0.49 11.39
N GLY A 91 -6.27 0.71 10.65
CA GLY A 91 -6.51 0.23 9.30
C GLY A 91 -6.57 1.38 8.31
N PHE A 92 -6.46 1.06 7.02
CA PHE A 92 -6.58 2.01 5.92
C PHE A 92 -7.59 1.46 4.91
N LEU A 93 -8.26 2.36 4.21
CA LEU A 93 -9.10 2.05 3.06
C LEU A 93 -8.97 3.18 2.04
N ASP A 94 -8.74 2.86 0.79
CA ASP A 94 -8.77 3.84 -0.27
C ASP A 94 -10.24 4.13 -0.65
N SER A 95 -10.57 5.40 -0.89
CA SER A 95 -11.96 5.86 -1.01
C SER A 95 -12.64 5.48 -2.33
N ASP A 96 -11.90 4.88 -3.27
CA ASP A 96 -12.40 4.25 -4.48
C ASP A 96 -12.61 2.73 -4.34
N ASP A 97 -12.25 2.15 -3.20
CA ASP A 97 -12.44 0.76 -2.82
C ASP A 97 -13.63 0.58 -1.85
N TYR A 98 -13.96 -0.66 -1.50
CA TYR A 98 -15.00 -0.95 -0.52
C TYR A 98 -14.69 -2.16 0.34
N LEU A 99 -15.28 -2.18 1.56
CA LEU A 99 -15.14 -3.28 2.51
C LEU A 99 -16.05 -4.45 2.11
N LEU A 100 -15.52 -5.66 2.16
CA LEU A 100 -16.31 -6.87 2.05
C LEU A 100 -17.01 -7.20 3.37
N PRO A 101 -18.07 -8.03 3.37
CA PRO A 101 -18.84 -8.34 4.58
C PRO A 101 -18.00 -8.91 5.71
N ASN A 102 -18.35 -8.51 6.94
CA ASN A 102 -17.70 -8.93 8.20
C ASN A 102 -16.30 -8.35 8.45
N TYR A 103 -15.86 -7.31 7.74
CA TYR A 103 -14.54 -6.68 7.94
C TYR A 103 -14.31 -6.33 9.42
N PHE A 104 -15.18 -5.54 10.03
CA PHE A 104 -15.01 -5.13 11.43
C PHE A 104 -15.14 -6.28 12.41
N TYR A 105 -16.12 -7.15 12.21
CA TYR A 105 -16.34 -8.30 13.09
C TYR A 105 -15.10 -9.22 13.15
N GLU A 106 -14.56 -9.59 12.00
CA GLU A 106 -13.39 -10.46 11.90
C GLU A 106 -12.14 -9.84 12.52
N LEU A 107 -11.90 -8.55 12.26
CA LEU A 107 -10.74 -7.85 12.80
C LEU A 107 -10.84 -7.69 14.31
N ILE A 108 -11.98 -7.23 14.84
CA ILE A 108 -12.18 -7.05 16.28
C ILE A 108 -12.08 -8.41 17.02
N LYS A 109 -12.61 -9.46 16.43
CA LYS A 109 -12.47 -10.82 16.97
C LYS A 109 -10.99 -11.21 17.09
N VAL A 110 -10.19 -11.06 16.03
CA VAL A 110 -8.76 -11.38 16.06
C VAL A 110 -8.01 -10.50 17.06
N ILE A 111 -8.27 -9.20 17.09
CA ILE A 111 -7.65 -8.25 18.03
C ILE A 111 -7.87 -8.72 19.47
N ASN A 112 -9.11 -9.05 19.83
CA ASN A 112 -9.45 -9.46 21.19
C ASN A 112 -8.87 -10.83 21.58
N GLU A 113 -8.84 -11.78 20.65
CA GLU A 113 -8.42 -13.16 20.90
C GLU A 113 -6.90 -13.34 20.83
N LYS A 114 -6.23 -12.68 19.89
CA LYS A 114 -4.82 -12.94 19.56
C LYS A 114 -3.85 -11.89 20.08
N LYS A 115 -4.30 -10.62 20.21
CA LYS A 115 -3.49 -9.48 20.68
C LYS A 115 -2.16 -9.28 19.93
N VAL A 116 -2.13 -9.68 18.66
CA VAL A 116 -0.94 -9.56 17.78
C VAL A 116 -0.68 -8.12 17.37
N GLU A 117 0.53 -7.81 16.95
CA GLU A 117 0.88 -6.46 16.51
C GLU A 117 0.35 -6.11 15.13
N ILE A 118 0.25 -7.10 14.23
CA ILE A 118 -0.14 -6.90 12.83
C ILE A 118 -1.13 -7.99 12.43
N ILE A 119 -2.15 -7.61 11.69
CA ILE A 119 -3.10 -8.54 11.06
C ILE A 119 -3.01 -8.36 9.57
N HIS A 120 -2.74 -9.44 8.83
CA HIS A 120 -2.78 -9.49 7.38
C HIS A 120 -4.04 -10.21 6.91
N PHE A 121 -4.60 -9.76 5.79
CA PHE A 121 -5.73 -10.41 5.14
C PHE A 121 -5.66 -10.24 3.62
N ASN A 122 -6.52 -10.94 2.90
CA ASN A 122 -6.59 -10.92 1.45
C ASN A 122 -7.61 -9.90 0.94
N ALA A 123 -7.62 -9.69 -0.36
CA ALA A 123 -8.58 -8.82 -1.03
C ALA A 123 -9.08 -9.44 -2.33
N LYS A 124 -10.29 -9.07 -2.74
CA LYS A 124 -10.78 -9.28 -4.10
C LYS A 124 -10.37 -8.14 -5.00
N GLN A 125 -10.29 -8.42 -6.28
CA GLN A 125 -10.11 -7.42 -7.32
C GLN A 125 -11.38 -7.32 -8.17
N TYR A 126 -11.81 -6.11 -8.44
CA TYR A 126 -12.98 -5.80 -9.25
C TYR A 126 -12.59 -4.82 -10.34
N ASP A 127 -12.90 -5.16 -11.56
CA ASP A 127 -12.77 -4.27 -12.72
C ASP A 127 -14.14 -3.75 -13.09
N THR A 128 -14.27 -2.46 -13.38
CA THR A 128 -15.55 -1.82 -13.68
C THR A 128 -16.24 -2.40 -14.92
N ASP A 129 -15.45 -2.91 -15.88
CA ASP A 129 -15.95 -3.44 -17.15
C ASP A 129 -16.14 -4.97 -17.12
N GLN A 130 -15.28 -5.68 -16.37
CA GLN A 130 -15.24 -7.16 -16.37
C GLN A 130 -15.87 -7.78 -15.12
N GLY A 131 -16.17 -6.99 -14.07
CA GLY A 131 -16.61 -7.50 -12.77
C GLY A 131 -15.46 -8.04 -11.92
N TYR A 132 -15.71 -9.06 -11.10
CA TYR A 132 -14.65 -9.69 -10.29
C TYR A 132 -13.66 -10.43 -11.19
N ILE A 133 -12.36 -10.05 -11.10
CA ILE A 133 -11.30 -10.61 -11.95
C ILE A 133 -10.48 -11.66 -11.22
N ASP A 134 -10.00 -11.38 -10.01
CA ASP A 134 -9.09 -12.26 -9.27
C ASP A 134 -9.09 -11.90 -7.78
N SER A 135 -8.34 -12.69 -6.99
CA SER A 135 -8.11 -12.46 -5.57
C SER A 135 -6.64 -12.21 -5.29
N MET A 136 -6.34 -11.16 -4.54
CA MET A 136 -5.01 -10.94 -3.98
C MET A 136 -4.82 -11.86 -2.77
N CYS A 137 -4.42 -13.10 -3.03
CA CYS A 137 -4.25 -14.15 -2.03
C CYS A 137 -2.77 -14.31 -1.63
N PHE A 138 -2.24 -13.40 -0.81
CA PHE A 138 -0.89 -13.57 -0.26
C PHE A 138 -0.88 -14.35 1.06
N VAL A 139 -2.01 -14.39 1.77
CA VAL A 139 -2.24 -15.23 2.95
C VAL A 139 -2.97 -16.50 2.53
N LYS A 140 -2.35 -17.66 2.79
CA LYS A 140 -2.88 -18.97 2.36
C LYS A 140 -3.65 -19.72 3.44
N GLU A 141 -3.39 -19.41 4.70
CA GLU A 141 -3.97 -20.08 5.87
C GLU A 141 -4.07 -19.15 7.06
N ASN A 142 -4.96 -19.44 7.99
CA ASN A 142 -5.08 -18.73 9.25
C ASN A 142 -3.99 -19.19 10.21
N LYS A 143 -3.05 -18.30 10.58
CA LYS A 143 -2.01 -18.64 11.55
C LYS A 143 -1.40 -17.40 12.19
N VAL A 144 -0.76 -17.59 13.35
CA VAL A 144 0.18 -16.62 13.91
C VAL A 144 1.58 -16.94 13.37
N SER A 145 2.23 -15.92 12.87
CA SER A 145 3.62 -15.97 12.37
C SER A 145 4.47 -14.97 13.15
N ILE A 146 5.72 -15.31 13.38
CA ILE A 146 6.71 -14.38 13.99
C ILE A 146 7.41 -13.62 12.87
N ASN A 147 7.50 -12.31 13.02
CA ASN A 147 8.26 -11.44 12.11
C ASN A 147 9.76 -11.65 12.32
N ASN A 148 10.30 -12.68 11.71
CA ASN A 148 11.73 -13.00 11.67
C ASN A 148 12.30 -12.80 10.26
N GLU A 149 13.58 -13.04 10.07
CA GLU A 149 14.25 -12.84 8.79
C GLU A 149 13.61 -13.65 7.65
N LEU A 150 13.28 -14.92 7.88
CA LEU A 150 12.64 -15.79 6.88
C LEU A 150 11.25 -15.29 6.49
N TYR A 151 10.46 -14.81 7.46
CA TYR A 151 9.16 -14.23 7.20
C TYR A 151 9.27 -12.94 6.37
N ARG A 152 10.21 -12.06 6.72
CA ARG A 152 10.47 -10.82 5.99
C ARG A 152 10.96 -11.08 4.58
N GLU A 153 11.84 -12.06 4.36
CA GLU A 153 12.30 -12.43 3.02
C GLU A 153 11.11 -12.80 2.13
N LYS A 154 10.23 -13.69 2.63
CA LYS A 154 9.00 -14.07 1.92
C LYS A 154 8.11 -12.86 1.60
N LEU A 155 7.86 -12.01 2.60
CA LEU A 155 7.00 -10.84 2.46
C LEU A 155 7.58 -9.83 1.46
N PHE A 156 8.90 -9.59 1.49
CA PHE A 156 9.60 -8.67 0.60
C PHE A 156 9.59 -9.16 -0.85
N LEU A 157 9.68 -10.47 -1.06
CA LEU A 157 9.57 -11.07 -2.39
C LEU A 157 8.14 -10.98 -2.95
N GLN A 158 7.12 -11.11 -2.12
CA GLN A 158 5.72 -10.98 -2.52
C GLN A 158 5.33 -9.55 -2.86
N ALA A 159 5.93 -8.55 -2.18
CA ALA A 159 5.75 -7.11 -2.43
C ALA A 159 4.29 -6.59 -2.37
N TYR A 160 3.42 -7.22 -1.58
CA TYR A 160 2.06 -6.73 -1.34
C TYR A 160 2.07 -5.62 -0.26
N TRP A 161 2.46 -4.40 -0.66
CA TRP A 161 2.66 -3.28 0.27
C TRP A 161 1.42 -2.43 0.51
N TYR A 162 0.31 -2.70 -0.14
CA TYR A 162 -0.93 -1.93 -0.03
C TYR A 162 -1.35 -1.71 1.43
N PRO A 163 -1.62 -0.45 1.86
CA PRO A 163 -1.97 -0.14 3.26
C PRO A 163 -3.21 -0.90 3.73
N TRP A 164 -4.19 -1.05 2.86
CA TRP A 164 -5.49 -1.67 3.14
C TRP A 164 -5.47 -3.21 3.22
N LEU A 165 -4.33 -3.88 3.01
CA LEU A 165 -4.17 -5.33 3.25
C LEU A 165 -3.80 -5.68 4.69
N ARG A 166 -3.77 -4.70 5.60
CA ARG A 166 -3.32 -4.90 6.97
C ARG A 166 -3.93 -3.95 7.97
N VAL A 167 -4.00 -4.42 9.19
CA VAL A 167 -4.28 -3.62 10.39
C VAL A 167 -3.06 -3.74 11.31
N ILE A 168 -2.60 -2.61 11.85
CA ILE A 168 -1.36 -2.53 12.63
C ILE A 168 -1.66 -1.86 13.96
N ARG A 169 -1.11 -2.41 15.06
CA ARG A 169 -1.21 -1.78 16.37
C ARG A 169 -0.54 -0.40 16.34
N LYS A 170 -1.23 0.59 16.90
CA LYS A 170 -0.86 1.99 16.77
C LYS A 170 0.53 2.32 17.31
N ASP A 171 0.95 1.69 18.42
CA ASP A 171 2.28 1.89 19.01
C ASP A 171 3.43 1.43 18.10
N VAL A 172 3.17 0.46 17.22
CA VAL A 172 4.09 0.04 16.18
C VAL A 172 4.14 1.08 15.07
N LEU A 173 2.97 1.50 14.57
CA LEU A 173 2.86 2.38 13.41
C LEU A 173 3.31 3.82 13.71
N ASN A 174 3.09 4.34 14.91
CA ASN A 174 3.43 5.72 15.29
C ASN A 174 4.92 6.06 15.24
N LYS A 175 5.78 5.05 15.14
CA LYS A 175 7.24 5.24 14.95
C LYS A 175 7.62 5.60 13.52
N PHE A 176 6.65 5.58 12.60
CA PHE A 176 6.86 5.73 11.17
C PHE A 176 5.88 6.73 10.57
N GLN A 177 6.23 7.27 9.40
CA GLN A 177 5.38 8.18 8.63
C GLN A 177 5.47 7.85 7.15
N PHE A 178 4.37 8.07 6.43
CA PHE A 178 4.36 8.04 4.96
C PHE A 178 5.18 9.21 4.40
N ASP A 179 6.01 8.94 3.41
CA ASP A 179 6.76 9.98 2.71
C ASP A 179 5.81 10.87 1.89
N ALA A 180 5.91 12.19 2.07
CA ALA A 180 5.07 13.14 1.37
C ALA A 180 5.53 13.40 -0.08
N ASN A 181 4.59 13.80 -0.95
CA ASN A 181 4.86 14.20 -2.34
C ASN A 181 5.53 13.13 -3.21
N VAL A 182 5.27 11.86 -2.91
CA VAL A 182 5.74 10.71 -3.69
C VAL A 182 4.59 9.73 -3.91
N TYR A 183 4.65 8.97 -5.01
CA TYR A 183 3.90 7.74 -5.16
C TYR A 183 4.73 6.55 -4.69
N MET A 184 4.09 5.42 -4.42
CA MET A 184 4.69 4.21 -3.82
C MET A 184 5.13 4.44 -2.35
N GLU A 185 4.47 5.34 -1.65
CA GLU A 185 4.68 5.65 -0.24
C GLU A 185 4.54 4.42 0.66
N ASP A 186 3.68 3.51 0.28
CA ASP A 186 3.47 2.19 0.90
C ASP A 186 4.73 1.31 0.79
N LYS A 187 5.29 1.19 -0.41
CA LYS A 187 6.53 0.46 -0.67
C LYS A 187 7.75 1.11 0.00
N LEU A 188 7.69 2.40 0.26
CA LEU A 188 8.73 3.14 1.00
C LEU A 188 8.60 2.94 2.52
N LEU A 189 7.40 2.69 3.03
CA LEU A 189 7.09 2.63 4.46
C LEU A 189 7.11 1.21 5.02
N PHE A 190 6.30 0.30 4.47
CA PHE A 190 6.06 -1.01 5.08
C PHE A 190 7.31 -1.90 5.20
N PRO A 191 8.23 -1.98 4.23
CA PRO A 191 9.45 -2.73 4.43
C PRO A 191 10.24 -2.31 5.67
N LYS A 192 10.26 -1.01 6.00
CA LYS A 192 10.91 -0.50 7.20
C LYS A 192 10.19 -0.94 8.47
N ILE A 193 8.84 -0.85 8.48
CA ILE A 193 8.05 -1.31 9.63
C ILE A 193 8.41 -2.75 9.96
N TYR A 194 8.34 -3.66 8.98
CA TYR A 194 8.68 -5.07 9.21
C TYR A 194 10.14 -5.30 9.59
N TYR A 195 11.03 -4.48 9.06
CA TYR A 195 12.46 -4.58 9.40
C TYR A 195 12.73 -4.20 10.86
N PHE A 196 12.08 -3.13 11.34
CA PHE A 196 12.28 -2.61 12.70
C PHE A 196 11.35 -3.22 13.75
N THR A 197 10.52 -4.18 13.39
CA THR A 197 9.60 -4.88 14.29
C THR A 197 9.91 -6.38 14.39
N ASP A 198 11.21 -6.70 14.44
CA ASP A 198 11.67 -8.08 14.64
C ASP A 198 11.05 -8.69 15.89
N GLY A 199 10.61 -9.95 15.79
CA GLY A 199 9.95 -10.66 16.87
C GLY A 199 8.46 -10.35 17.08
N CYS A 200 7.87 -9.35 16.40
CA CYS A 200 6.43 -9.10 16.46
C CYS A 200 5.61 -10.29 15.98
N GLU A 201 4.46 -10.49 16.59
CA GLU A 201 3.47 -11.47 16.14
C GLU A 201 2.57 -10.89 15.04
N ILE A 202 2.36 -11.68 14.01
CA ILE A 202 1.52 -11.35 12.85
C ILE A 202 0.44 -12.41 12.71
N PHE A 203 -0.83 -12.02 12.74
CA PHE A 203 -1.90 -12.94 12.38
C PHE A 203 -2.15 -12.88 10.87
N GLU A 204 -1.92 -13.97 10.19
CA GLU A 204 -2.26 -14.15 8.77
C GLU A 204 -3.69 -14.69 8.68
N MET A 205 -4.64 -13.88 8.18
CA MET A 205 -6.06 -14.24 8.03
C MET A 205 -6.37 -14.57 6.57
N LYS A 206 -6.76 -15.81 6.30
CA LYS A 206 -7.12 -16.26 4.94
C LYS A 206 -8.50 -15.74 4.48
N LYS A 207 -8.90 -14.56 4.85
CA LYS A 207 -10.17 -13.95 4.42
C LYS A 207 -9.91 -12.77 3.50
N GLU A 208 -10.77 -12.60 2.53
CA GLU A 208 -10.86 -11.40 1.70
C GLU A 208 -11.76 -10.41 2.42
N LEU A 209 -11.21 -9.27 2.82
CA LEU A 209 -11.93 -8.27 3.60
C LEU A 209 -12.09 -6.93 2.89
N VAL A 210 -11.37 -6.71 1.78
CA VAL A 210 -11.43 -5.51 0.96
C VAL A 210 -11.65 -5.91 -0.50
N CYS A 211 -12.36 -5.09 -1.23
CA CYS A 211 -12.46 -5.16 -2.67
C CYS A 211 -11.69 -4.00 -3.29
N TYR A 212 -10.60 -4.30 -3.96
CA TYR A 212 -9.78 -3.35 -4.71
C TYR A 212 -10.34 -3.13 -6.10
N ARG A 213 -10.65 -1.88 -6.45
CA ARG A 213 -11.24 -1.51 -7.72
C ARG A 213 -10.20 -1.10 -8.74
N HIS A 214 -10.22 -1.77 -9.90
CA HIS A 214 -9.49 -1.30 -11.08
C HIS A 214 -10.38 -0.32 -11.84
N ARG A 215 -9.95 0.94 -11.91
CA ARG A 215 -10.66 2.00 -12.63
C ARG A 215 -9.73 2.81 -13.52
N ASP A 216 -10.30 3.45 -14.53
CA ASP A 216 -9.56 4.43 -15.31
C ASP A 216 -9.27 5.68 -14.47
N GLY A 217 -8.13 6.33 -14.74
CA GLY A 217 -7.68 7.50 -13.98
C GLY A 217 -7.04 7.17 -12.63
N SER A 218 -6.83 5.89 -12.29
CA SER A 218 -6.02 5.55 -11.11
C SER A 218 -4.58 6.08 -11.25
N SER A 219 -3.96 6.45 -10.14
CA SER A 219 -2.60 7.01 -10.11
C SER A 219 -1.54 6.10 -10.77
N ILE A 220 -1.78 4.79 -10.84
CA ILE A 220 -0.89 3.81 -11.46
C ILE A 220 -1.01 3.85 -13.00
N ARG A 221 -2.18 4.18 -13.55
CA ARG A 221 -2.44 4.23 -15.00
C ARG A 221 -2.12 5.60 -15.64
N SER A 222 -1.78 6.62 -14.86
CA SER A 222 -1.55 8.00 -15.34
C SER A 222 -0.17 8.24 -15.98
N GLY A 223 0.57 7.21 -16.34
CA GLY A 223 1.92 7.33 -16.93
C GLY A 223 3.01 7.49 -15.86
N TYR A 224 4.00 8.34 -16.14
CA TYR A 224 5.16 8.55 -15.24
C TYR A 224 5.16 9.97 -14.66
N PRO A 225 4.23 10.32 -13.77
CA PRO A 225 4.20 11.65 -13.15
C PRO A 225 5.40 11.85 -12.22
N GLU A 226 5.75 13.11 -11.99
CA GLU A 226 6.91 13.49 -11.18
C GLU A 226 6.92 12.85 -9.77
N PRO A 227 5.78 12.74 -9.03
CA PRO A 227 5.76 12.04 -7.74
C PRO A 227 6.16 10.56 -7.81
N LEU A 228 5.84 9.87 -8.92
CA LEU A 228 6.26 8.47 -9.13
C LEU A 228 7.76 8.37 -9.31
N LEU A 229 8.34 9.25 -10.15
CA LEU A 229 9.79 9.28 -10.38
C LEU A 229 10.55 9.56 -9.08
N LYS A 230 10.09 10.53 -8.30
CA LYS A 230 10.65 10.84 -6.98
C LYS A 230 10.55 9.65 -6.02
N GLY A 231 9.42 8.95 -6.00
CA GLY A 231 9.23 7.76 -5.17
C GLY A 231 10.23 6.65 -5.52
N ILE A 232 10.43 6.40 -6.82
CA ILE A 232 11.41 5.42 -7.31
C ILE A 232 12.84 5.81 -6.87
N ASP A 233 13.25 7.05 -7.11
CA ASP A 233 14.59 7.54 -6.76
C ASP A 233 14.82 7.53 -5.24
N LEU A 234 13.81 7.90 -4.46
CA LEU A 234 13.84 7.82 -3.02
C LEU A 234 13.98 6.36 -2.52
N GLY A 235 13.27 5.41 -3.17
CA GLY A 235 13.36 3.99 -2.87
C GLY A 235 14.76 3.43 -3.11
N ILE A 236 15.36 3.74 -4.25
CA ILE A 236 16.76 3.36 -4.55
C ILE A 236 17.69 3.91 -3.45
N LYS A 237 17.54 5.17 -3.07
CA LYS A 237 18.37 5.80 -2.04
C LYS A 237 18.18 5.22 -0.65
N LYS A 238 16.93 4.93 -0.25
CA LYS A 238 16.57 4.49 1.12
C LYS A 238 16.86 3.01 1.38
N PHE A 239 16.87 2.18 0.36
CA PHE A 239 17.02 0.73 0.50
C PHE A 239 18.36 0.21 -0.02
N ILE A 240 19.40 1.05 -0.04
CA ILE A 240 20.77 0.60 -0.34
C ILE A 240 21.12 -0.54 0.64
N PRO A 241 21.52 -1.74 0.15
CA PRO A 241 21.81 -2.87 1.02
C PRO A 241 23.04 -2.60 1.88
N THR A 242 22.94 -2.90 3.17
CA THR A 242 24.06 -2.86 4.11
C THR A 242 24.27 -4.24 4.73
N SER A 243 25.33 -4.41 5.50
CA SER A 243 25.54 -5.63 6.31
C SER A 243 24.47 -5.80 7.38
N GLU A 244 23.96 -4.68 7.91
CA GLU A 244 22.92 -4.66 8.94
C GLU A 244 21.51 -4.86 8.37
N ALA A 245 21.29 -4.53 7.10
CA ALA A 245 20.01 -4.63 6.43
C ALA A 245 20.09 -5.37 5.08
N PRO A 246 20.50 -6.65 5.07
CA PRO A 246 20.72 -7.39 3.82
C PRO A 246 19.45 -7.59 3.00
N LEU A 247 18.28 -7.74 3.63
CA LEU A 247 16.99 -7.91 2.95
C LEU A 247 16.56 -6.67 2.16
N TYR A 248 17.10 -5.49 2.45
CA TYR A 248 16.86 -4.30 1.64
C TYR A 248 17.31 -4.48 0.18
N SER A 249 18.21 -5.42 -0.10
CA SER A 249 18.58 -5.78 -1.47
C SER A 249 17.37 -6.19 -2.32
N ILE A 250 16.37 -6.83 -1.73
CA ILE A 250 15.14 -7.25 -2.43
C ILE A 250 14.36 -6.02 -2.88
N ILE A 251 14.14 -5.07 -1.96
CA ILE A 251 13.38 -3.84 -2.23
C ILE A 251 14.16 -2.91 -3.16
N TYR A 252 15.46 -2.73 -2.91
CA TYR A 252 16.36 -1.99 -3.79
C TYR A 252 16.28 -2.47 -5.24
N ASN A 253 16.40 -3.78 -5.44
CA ASN A 253 16.34 -4.38 -6.76
C ASN A 253 14.98 -4.18 -7.45
N GLN A 254 13.88 -4.17 -6.70
CA GLN A 254 12.55 -3.87 -7.23
C GLN A 254 12.44 -2.42 -7.71
N PHE A 255 12.97 -1.45 -6.94
CA PHE A 255 13.00 -0.05 -7.35
C PHE A 255 13.93 0.18 -8.54
N LEU A 256 15.11 -0.46 -8.55
CA LEU A 256 16.05 -0.38 -9.65
C LEU A 256 15.46 -0.91 -10.96
N ALA A 257 14.81 -2.08 -10.91
CA ALA A 257 14.13 -2.64 -12.09
C ALA A 257 13.03 -1.71 -12.61
N GLN A 258 12.29 -1.06 -11.71
CA GLN A 258 11.25 -0.10 -12.07
C GLN A 258 11.84 1.17 -12.67
N LYS A 259 12.96 1.69 -12.14
CA LYS A 259 13.68 2.86 -12.72
C LYS A 259 14.11 2.57 -14.15
N ILE A 260 14.73 1.42 -14.38
CA ILE A 260 15.18 1.02 -15.73
C ILE A 260 14.00 0.90 -16.69
N SER A 261 12.90 0.26 -16.26
CA SER A 261 11.68 0.20 -17.10
C SER A 261 11.19 1.60 -17.45
N THR A 262 11.10 2.49 -16.48
CA THR A 262 10.68 3.89 -16.67
C THR A 262 11.58 4.64 -17.66
N MET A 263 12.91 4.46 -17.57
CA MET A 263 13.86 5.09 -18.50
C MET A 263 13.66 4.59 -19.93
N ILE A 264 13.34 3.30 -20.10
CA ILE A 264 13.05 2.70 -21.40
C ILE A 264 11.74 3.24 -21.97
N ASP A 265 10.69 3.27 -21.18
CA ASP A 265 9.36 3.73 -21.61
C ASP A 265 9.35 5.24 -21.93
N ARG A 266 10.25 6.01 -21.33
CA ARG A 266 10.50 7.43 -21.65
C ARG A 266 11.51 7.64 -22.79
N GLU A 267 11.82 6.61 -23.55
CA GLU A 267 12.70 6.64 -24.72
C GLU A 267 14.10 7.21 -24.46
N GLN A 268 14.60 7.07 -23.24
CA GLN A 268 15.96 7.52 -22.94
C GLN A 268 16.99 6.72 -23.75
N SER A 269 18.14 7.36 -24.01
CA SER A 269 19.17 6.72 -24.84
C SER A 269 19.65 5.40 -24.21
N PHE A 270 19.98 4.44 -25.05
CA PHE A 270 20.53 3.15 -24.60
C PHE A 270 21.75 3.35 -23.66
N PHE A 271 22.63 4.28 -24.02
CA PHE A 271 23.83 4.56 -23.23
C PHE A 271 23.49 5.14 -21.84
N SER A 272 22.51 6.05 -21.75
CA SER A 272 22.08 6.59 -20.46
C SER A 272 21.57 5.49 -19.52
N ILE A 273 20.76 4.58 -20.05
CA ILE A 273 20.21 3.43 -19.29
C ILE A 273 21.34 2.47 -18.88
N TYR A 274 22.26 2.19 -19.81
CA TYR A 274 23.39 1.29 -19.58
C TYR A 274 24.32 1.82 -18.50
N PHE A 275 24.76 3.08 -18.57
CA PHE A 275 25.64 3.69 -17.58
C PHE A 275 24.95 3.81 -16.22
N PHE A 276 23.66 4.17 -16.18
CA PHE A 276 22.90 4.14 -14.93
C PHE A 276 22.93 2.73 -14.31
N ALA A 277 22.57 1.71 -15.08
CA ALA A 277 22.55 0.33 -14.58
C ALA A 277 23.95 -0.15 -14.13
N LEU A 278 25.01 0.19 -14.84
CA LEU A 278 26.38 -0.15 -14.43
C LEU A 278 26.78 0.47 -13.08
N ASN A 279 26.43 1.73 -12.87
CA ASN A 279 26.72 2.42 -11.59
C ASN A 279 26.01 1.75 -10.41
N GLU A 280 24.81 1.22 -10.62
CA GLU A 280 24.01 0.59 -9.58
C GLU A 280 24.32 -0.91 -9.37
N VAL A 281 24.93 -1.58 -10.35
CA VAL A 281 25.25 -3.03 -10.31
C VAL A 281 26.11 -3.41 -9.09
N GLY A 282 27.01 -2.54 -8.65
CA GLY A 282 27.85 -2.75 -7.47
C GLY A 282 27.04 -2.93 -6.18
N ASN A 283 25.85 -2.33 -6.10
CA ASN A 283 24.95 -2.39 -4.96
C ASN A 283 24.04 -3.63 -4.97
N ILE A 284 24.01 -4.38 -6.10
CA ILE A 284 23.17 -5.57 -6.24
C ILE A 284 23.80 -6.73 -5.46
N LYS A 285 23.21 -7.11 -4.33
CA LYS A 285 23.60 -8.32 -3.57
C LYS A 285 22.71 -9.50 -3.99
N LEU A 286 23.35 -10.64 -4.29
CA LEU A 286 22.69 -11.83 -4.83
C LEU A 286 22.47 -12.94 -3.78
N ASN A 287 22.45 -12.61 -2.50
CA ASN A 287 22.38 -13.61 -1.43
C ASN A 287 20.98 -14.21 -1.22
N TYR A 288 19.97 -13.70 -1.92
CA TYR A 288 18.57 -14.12 -1.81
C TYR A 288 18.01 -14.59 -3.16
N LYS A 289 16.92 -15.36 -3.14
CA LYS A 289 16.19 -15.76 -4.36
C LYS A 289 15.84 -14.53 -5.18
N ILE A 290 16.57 -14.33 -6.26
CA ILE A 290 16.47 -13.14 -7.09
C ILE A 290 15.54 -13.44 -8.24
N SER A 291 14.70 -12.45 -8.61
CA SER A 291 13.95 -12.55 -9.85
C SER A 291 14.92 -12.66 -11.03
N TYR A 292 14.56 -13.43 -12.05
CA TYR A 292 15.29 -13.53 -13.32
C TYR A 292 15.69 -12.17 -13.89
N LYS A 293 14.84 -11.16 -13.73
CA LYS A 293 15.10 -9.77 -14.17
C LYS A 293 16.33 -9.17 -13.50
N VAL A 294 16.49 -9.37 -12.19
CA VAL A 294 17.62 -8.83 -11.41
C VAL A 294 18.90 -9.59 -11.72
N PHE A 295 18.81 -10.90 -11.92
CA PHE A 295 19.96 -11.71 -12.39
C PHE A 295 20.47 -11.20 -13.73
N LEU A 296 19.58 -11.00 -14.72
CA LEU A 296 19.96 -10.44 -16.01
C LEU A 296 20.53 -9.03 -15.89
N LEU A 297 19.99 -8.20 -15.00
CA LEU A 297 20.53 -6.87 -14.75
C LEU A 297 21.97 -6.92 -14.25
N LYS A 298 22.28 -7.80 -13.32
CA LYS A 298 23.64 -7.90 -12.74
C LYS A 298 24.66 -8.50 -13.70
N TYR A 299 24.32 -9.60 -14.38
CA TYR A 299 25.29 -10.35 -15.16
C TYR A 299 25.22 -10.11 -16.65
N CYS A 300 24.07 -9.64 -17.13
CA CYS A 300 23.77 -9.46 -18.55
C CYS A 300 23.02 -8.15 -18.82
N THR A 301 23.50 -7.03 -18.23
CA THR A 301 22.82 -5.71 -18.29
C THR A 301 22.42 -5.33 -19.71
N LEU A 302 23.30 -5.53 -20.70
CA LEU A 302 23.02 -5.25 -22.11
C LEU A 302 21.87 -6.10 -22.64
N ILE A 303 21.87 -7.41 -22.32
CA ILE A 303 20.82 -8.35 -22.74
C ILE A 303 19.49 -7.97 -22.08
N TYR A 304 19.50 -7.62 -20.80
CA TYR A 304 18.30 -7.22 -20.08
C TYR A 304 17.64 -5.97 -20.70
N ILE A 305 18.45 -4.94 -20.97
CA ILE A 305 17.97 -3.70 -21.61
C ILE A 305 17.46 -3.96 -23.01
N ALA A 306 18.17 -4.81 -23.80
CA ALA A 306 17.76 -5.18 -25.16
C ALA A 306 16.41 -5.93 -25.14
N ILE A 307 16.22 -6.88 -24.24
CA ILE A 307 14.95 -7.63 -24.09
C ILE A 307 13.79 -6.67 -23.74
N LEU A 308 14.01 -5.73 -22.82
CA LEU A 308 12.98 -4.78 -22.45
C LEU A 308 12.62 -3.83 -23.58
N LYS A 309 13.61 -3.34 -24.35
CA LYS A 309 13.37 -2.50 -25.54
C LYS A 309 12.62 -3.25 -26.64
N LEU A 310 12.98 -4.50 -26.91
CA LEU A 310 12.25 -5.34 -27.87
C LEU A 310 10.79 -5.54 -27.42
N ARG A 311 10.56 -5.82 -26.16
CA ARG A 311 9.19 -5.97 -25.63
C ARG A 311 8.33 -4.71 -25.84
N ASN A 312 8.90 -3.52 -25.68
CA ASN A 312 8.18 -2.26 -25.91
C ASN A 312 7.96 -1.96 -27.39
N PHE A 313 8.81 -2.47 -28.29
CA PHE A 313 8.63 -2.34 -29.74
C PHE A 313 7.45 -3.20 -30.27
N PHE A 314 7.12 -4.31 -29.60
CA PHE A 314 6.02 -5.21 -29.96
C PHE A 314 4.72 -4.98 -29.15
N ARG A 315 4.65 -3.94 -28.33
CA ARG A 315 3.44 -3.43 -27.69
C ARG A 315 2.92 -2.19 -28.41
#